data_856d5de93bc1ae4dc07dd487016aee50
#
_entry.id   856d5de93bc1ae4dc07dd487016aee50
#
_cell.length_a   1.000
_cell.length_b   1.000
_cell.length_c   1.000
_cell.angle_alpha   90.00
_cell.angle_beta   90.00
_cell.angle_gamma   90.00
#
_symmetry.space_group_name_H-M   'P 1'
#
loop_
_entity.id
_entity.type
_entity.pdbx_description
1 polymer ?
#
loop_
_entity_poly.entity_id
_entity_poly.type
_entity_poly.pdbx_seq_one_letter_code
_entity_poly.pdbx_strand_id
1 'polypeptide(L)'
;MLDRFGTRNMSLTFTAPDRQSISHTIGKLKKDRVRIYNYSIKEQHSPEGNKYKVSMEIKVKRTQYESKMAEFLNEYDGVSIESIE
;
A
#
# COMPACT_ATOMS: atom_id res chain seq x y z
N MET A 1 1.37 29.60 3.71
CA MET A 1 0.35 28.61 4.00
C MET A 1 0.89 27.48 4.82
N LEU A 2 0.12 27.03 5.72
CA LEU A 2 0.60 26.06 6.68
C LEU A 2 0.49 24.65 6.18
N ASP A 3 1.51 23.87 6.49
CA ASP A 3 1.59 22.49 6.08
C ASP A 3 0.70 21.54 6.85
N ARG A 4 0.06 22.01 7.90
CA ARG A 4 -0.77 21.13 8.70
C ARG A 4 -1.90 20.48 7.93
N PHE A 5 -2.27 21.05 6.80
CA PHE A 5 -3.26 20.45 5.91
C PHE A 5 -2.63 19.80 4.70
N GLY A 6 -1.32 19.73 4.70
CA GLY A 6 -0.61 19.11 3.61
C GLY A 6 -0.71 17.60 3.62
N THR A 7 0.04 17.01 2.71
CA THR A 7 0.08 15.57 2.57
C THR A 7 1.50 15.07 2.80
N ARG A 8 1.62 13.78 3.02
CA ARG A 8 2.89 13.13 3.20
C ARG A 8 2.98 11.91 2.33
N ASN A 9 4.15 11.68 1.73
CA ASN A 9 4.39 10.53 0.87
C ASN A 9 4.84 9.35 1.70
N MET A 10 4.43 8.16 1.26
CA MET A 10 4.89 6.91 1.83
C MET A 10 5.19 5.95 0.69
N SER A 11 6.23 5.15 0.87
CA SER A 11 6.54 4.07 -0.06
C SER A 11 6.04 2.77 0.57
N LEU A 12 5.21 2.06 -0.14
CA LEU A 12 4.56 0.86 0.36
C LEU A 12 4.89 -0.32 -0.55
N THR A 13 5.36 -1.41 0.05
CA THR A 13 5.62 -2.64 -0.66
C THR A 13 4.91 -3.78 0.04
N PHE A 14 4.16 -4.55 -0.72
CA PHE A 14 3.45 -5.69 -0.15
C PHE A 14 3.42 -6.86 -1.13
N THR A 15 3.14 -8.04 -0.61
CA THR A 15 2.96 -9.23 -1.43
C THR A 15 1.51 -9.66 -1.35
N ALA A 16 1.01 -10.13 -2.48
CA ALA A 16 -0.36 -10.62 -2.60
C ALA A 16 -0.37 -11.96 -3.30
N PRO A 17 -1.28 -12.86 -2.93
CA PRO A 17 -1.32 -14.19 -3.52
C PRO A 17 -1.87 -14.21 -4.94
N ASP A 18 -2.66 -13.23 -5.33
CA ASP A 18 -3.27 -13.20 -6.65
C ASP A 18 -3.62 -11.77 -7.05
N ARG A 19 -4.01 -11.62 -8.32
CA ARG A 19 -4.34 -10.30 -8.85
C ARG A 19 -5.60 -9.72 -8.25
N GLN A 20 -6.53 -10.58 -7.87
CA GLN A 20 -7.77 -10.13 -7.27
C GLN A 20 -7.51 -9.45 -5.94
N SER A 21 -6.59 -10.00 -5.15
CA SER A 21 -6.18 -9.39 -3.88
C SER A 21 -5.56 -8.01 -4.12
N ILE A 22 -4.77 -7.87 -5.18
CA ILE A 22 -4.17 -6.58 -5.51
C ILE A 22 -5.25 -5.56 -5.83
N SER A 23 -6.20 -5.93 -6.69
CA SER A 23 -7.28 -5.02 -7.05
C SER A 23 -8.11 -4.61 -5.84
N HIS A 24 -8.35 -5.56 -4.96
CA HIS A 24 -9.13 -5.32 -3.75
C HIS A 24 -8.41 -4.34 -2.82
N THR A 25 -7.10 -4.54 -2.67
CA THR A 25 -6.29 -3.67 -1.83
C THR A 25 -6.22 -2.26 -2.39
N ILE A 26 -6.02 -2.13 -3.70
CA ILE A 26 -6.00 -0.83 -4.35
C ILE A 26 -7.35 -0.13 -4.19
N GLY A 27 -8.43 -0.87 -4.35
CA GLY A 27 -9.77 -0.33 -4.16
C GLY A 27 -9.99 0.18 -2.75
N LYS A 28 -9.49 -0.55 -1.76
CA LYS A 28 -9.62 -0.13 -0.37
C LYS A 28 -8.80 1.11 -0.08
N LEU A 29 -7.60 1.20 -0.63
CA LEU A 29 -6.77 2.39 -0.48
C LEU A 29 -7.49 3.61 -1.05
N LYS A 30 -8.09 3.48 -2.23
CA LYS A 30 -8.84 4.57 -2.83
C LYS A 30 -10.05 4.96 -2.00
N LYS A 31 -10.73 3.98 -1.44
CA LYS A 31 -11.87 4.22 -0.58
C LYS A 31 -11.46 4.97 0.68
N ASP A 32 -10.26 4.68 1.18
CA ASP A 32 -9.70 5.35 2.35
C ASP A 32 -9.08 6.71 1.99
N ARG A 33 -9.28 7.17 0.75
CA ARG A 33 -8.81 8.45 0.26
C ARG A 33 -7.29 8.57 0.21
N VAL A 34 -6.64 7.46 -0.02
CA VAL A 34 -5.20 7.41 -0.21
C VAL A 34 -4.94 7.57 -1.71
N ARG A 35 -4.07 8.50 -2.07
CA ARG A 35 -3.65 8.67 -3.45
C ARG A 35 -2.52 7.73 -3.76
N ILE A 36 -2.61 7.09 -4.91
CA ILE A 36 -1.61 6.12 -5.34
C ILE A 36 -0.94 6.62 -6.61
N TYR A 37 0.38 6.61 -6.62
CA TYR A 37 1.13 6.82 -7.86
C TYR A 37 2.29 5.87 -7.98
N ASN A 38 2.81 5.77 -9.18
CA ASN A 38 4.05 5.03 -9.48
C ASN A 38 4.06 3.64 -8.91
N TYR A 39 3.01 2.87 -9.19
CA TYR A 39 3.01 1.52 -8.70
C TYR A 39 3.53 0.57 -9.77
N SER A 40 4.15 -0.51 -9.31
CA SER A 40 4.63 -1.57 -10.17
C SER A 40 4.27 -2.91 -9.54
N ILE A 41 4.04 -3.89 -10.40
CA ILE A 41 3.68 -5.23 -9.98
C ILE A 41 4.66 -6.20 -10.60
N LYS A 42 5.26 -7.05 -9.77
CA LYS A 42 6.15 -8.10 -10.22
C LYS A 42 5.59 -9.44 -9.83
N GLU A 43 5.50 -10.33 -10.80
CA GLU A 43 5.12 -11.70 -10.51
C GLU A 43 6.35 -12.46 -10.08
N GLN A 44 6.26 -13.17 -8.98
CA GLN A 44 7.34 -13.99 -8.46
C GLN A 44 6.90 -15.44 -8.51
N HIS A 45 7.71 -16.26 -9.16
CA HIS A 45 7.46 -17.69 -9.27
C HIS A 45 8.20 -18.42 -8.17
N SER A 46 7.53 -19.36 -7.56
CA SER A 46 8.15 -20.19 -6.53
C SER A 46 7.58 -21.60 -6.62
N PRO A 47 8.29 -22.59 -6.02
CA PRO A 47 7.77 -23.96 -6.00
C PRO A 47 6.42 -24.10 -5.29
N GLU A 48 6.11 -23.13 -4.41
CA GLU A 48 4.87 -23.15 -3.65
C GLU A 48 3.74 -22.44 -4.37
N GLY A 49 4.01 -21.87 -5.53
CA GLY A 49 3.03 -21.10 -6.29
C GLY A 49 3.54 -19.72 -6.60
N ASN A 50 2.75 -18.97 -7.36
CA ASN A 50 3.11 -17.64 -7.75
C ASN A 50 2.59 -16.61 -6.75
N LYS A 51 3.37 -15.57 -6.56
CA LYS A 51 3.00 -14.43 -5.73
C LYS A 51 3.25 -13.16 -6.52
N TYR A 52 2.68 -12.09 -6.06
CA TYR A 52 2.88 -10.79 -6.68
C TYR A 52 3.46 -9.84 -5.65
N LYS A 53 4.52 -9.15 -6.05
CA LYS A 53 5.10 -8.10 -5.23
C LYS A 53 4.70 -6.77 -5.82
N VAL A 54 4.08 -5.94 -5.02
CA VAL A 54 3.55 -4.65 -5.44
C VAL A 54 4.29 -3.57 -4.69
N SER A 55 4.85 -2.63 -5.43
CA SER A 55 5.50 -1.46 -4.84
C SER A 55 4.80 -0.22 -5.35
N MET A 56 4.52 0.71 -4.47
CA MET A 56 3.83 1.91 -4.85
C MET A 56 4.21 3.06 -3.96
N GLU A 57 4.01 4.26 -4.48
CA GLU A 57 4.09 5.46 -3.66
C GLU A 57 2.69 5.94 -3.43
N ILE A 58 2.39 6.26 -2.20
CA ILE A 58 1.08 6.75 -1.82
C ILE A 58 1.23 8.08 -1.11
N LYS A 59 0.16 8.84 -1.13
CA LYS A 59 0.11 10.12 -0.45
C LYS A 59 -1.09 10.13 0.48
N VAL A 60 -0.85 10.45 1.74
CA VAL A 60 -1.89 10.51 2.75
C VAL A 60 -1.91 11.90 3.36
N LYS A 61 -3.02 12.25 3.98
CA LYS A 61 -3.09 13.50 4.71
C LYS A 61 -2.09 13.47 5.87
N ARG A 62 -1.41 14.59 6.06
CA ARG A 62 -0.41 14.68 7.12
C ARG A 62 -0.97 14.34 8.49
N THR A 63 -2.20 14.74 8.75
CA THR A 63 -2.86 14.47 10.02
C THR A 63 -3.18 12.99 10.22
N GLN A 64 -3.17 12.20 9.14
CA GLN A 64 -3.48 10.79 9.21
C GLN A 64 -2.26 9.89 9.03
N TYR A 65 -1.09 10.49 8.92
CA TYR A 65 0.11 9.74 8.61
C TYR A 65 0.40 8.64 9.63
N GLU A 66 0.39 9.00 10.90
CA GLU A 66 0.72 8.04 11.95
C GLU A 66 -0.30 6.92 12.06
N SER A 67 -1.58 7.25 11.95
CA SER A 67 -2.61 6.22 12.04
C SER A 67 -2.58 5.29 10.84
N LYS A 68 -2.27 5.83 9.65
CA LYS A 68 -2.12 4.99 8.47
C LYS A 68 -0.88 4.10 8.56
N MET A 69 0.22 4.64 9.06
CA MET A 69 1.43 3.85 9.28
C MET A 69 1.13 2.67 10.20
N ALA A 70 0.46 2.92 11.31
CA ALA A 70 0.10 1.88 12.26
C ALA A 70 -0.82 0.84 11.63
N GLU A 71 -1.76 1.28 10.80
CA GLU A 71 -2.69 0.39 10.11
C GLU A 71 -1.93 -0.54 9.16
N PHE A 72 -0.95 0.00 8.42
CA PHE A 72 -0.19 -0.79 7.46
C PHE A 72 0.83 -1.72 8.11
N LEU A 73 1.32 -1.39 9.31
CA LEU A 73 2.33 -2.21 9.98
C LEU A 73 1.81 -3.59 10.37
N ASN A 74 0.52 -3.75 10.46
CA ASN A 74 -0.06 -5.06 10.70
C ASN A 74 -0.37 -5.69 9.35
N GLU A 75 -1.56 -6.14 9.17
CA GLU A 75 -2.00 -6.72 7.92
C GLU A 75 -3.04 -5.80 7.33
N TYR A 76 -2.89 -5.43 6.07
CA TYR A 76 -3.83 -4.55 5.44
C TYR A 76 -4.59 -5.32 4.37
N ASP A 77 -5.89 -5.47 4.56
CA ASP A 77 -6.78 -6.09 3.58
C ASP A 77 -6.34 -7.49 3.13
N GLY A 78 -5.76 -8.25 4.06
CA GLY A 78 -5.35 -9.61 3.77
C GLY A 78 -4.04 -9.78 3.02
N VAL A 79 -3.32 -8.69 2.76
CA VAL A 79 -2.03 -8.78 2.12
C VAL A 79 -0.92 -8.55 3.13
N SER A 80 0.25 -9.11 2.85
CA SER A 80 1.41 -8.99 3.75
C SER A 80 2.22 -7.76 3.38
N ILE A 81 2.34 -6.84 4.31
CA ILE A 81 3.15 -5.64 4.10
C ILE A 81 4.60 -5.98 4.36
N GLU A 82 5.46 -5.80 3.36
CA GLU A 82 6.89 -6.06 3.50
C GLU A 82 7.63 -4.87 4.06
N SER A 83 7.30 -3.69 3.57
CA SER A 83 7.98 -2.49 4.02
C SER A 83 7.08 -1.28 3.83
N ILE A 84 7.31 -0.28 4.66
CA ILE A 84 6.65 1.00 4.55
C ILE A 84 7.60 2.06 5.11
N GLU A 85 7.73 3.15 4.37
CA GLU A 85 8.66 4.22 4.77
C GLU A 85 7.99 5.57 4.70
#